data_df0db10847d478c84833dabb8dae2c47
#
_entry.id   df0db10847d478c84833dabb8dae2c47
#
_cell.length_a   1.000
_cell.length_b   1.000
_cell.length_c   1.000
_cell.angle_alpha   90.00
_cell.angle_beta   90.00
_cell.angle_gamma   90.00
#
_symmetry.space_group_name_H-M   'P 1'
#
loop_
_entity.id
_entity.type
_entity.pdbx_description
1 polymer ?
#
loop_
_entity_poly.entity_id
_entity_poly.type
_entity_poly.pdbx_seq_one_letter_code
_entity_poly.pdbx_strand_id
1 'polypeptide(L)'
;MNFQLRFAPNMLALRDALTRHLLGDILDIEVRINLYTPWEYWAFIKGVPRLEILMHSIHYLDLIRSLFGEPRGVYCRGARHPKLPDYADTRTSIILDYGDTIRAGLTMNHAHRFGARFAVSELKVEGTEGAAIAKMGVNLNYPKGEPDTLEVAHEDSGWQSIALRGSWFLEAFEGPMANLQRFIAGEDEALISPIEDACRTMALVEACYESSARGGTPIARID
;
A
#
# COMPACT_ATOMS: atom_id res chain seq x y z
N MET A 1 15.51 -5.90 4.02
CA MET A 1 14.19 -6.47 3.66
C MET A 1 13.78 -5.98 2.28
N ASN A 2 13.04 -6.78 1.51
CA ASN A 2 12.63 -6.35 0.18
C ASN A 2 11.23 -5.72 0.19
N PHE A 3 11.11 -4.49 0.69
CA PHE A 3 9.91 -3.66 0.54
C PHE A 3 10.07 -2.77 -0.70
N GLN A 4 10.00 -3.41 -1.86
CA GLN A 4 10.28 -2.81 -3.16
C GLN A 4 9.36 -1.62 -3.50
N LEU A 5 8.15 -1.55 -2.92
CA LEU A 5 7.21 -0.48 -3.25
C LEU A 5 7.75 0.91 -2.89
N ARG A 6 8.63 1.02 -1.88
CA ARG A 6 9.34 2.26 -1.53
C ARG A 6 10.22 2.80 -2.67
N PHE A 7 10.61 1.94 -3.61
CA PHE A 7 11.52 2.22 -4.73
C PHE A 7 10.80 2.28 -6.07
N ALA A 8 9.48 2.09 -6.10
CA ALA A 8 8.71 2.23 -7.33
C ALA A 8 8.83 3.67 -7.86
N PRO A 9 9.01 3.87 -9.18
CA PRO A 9 9.25 5.19 -9.75
C PRO A 9 8.19 6.23 -9.36
N ASN A 10 6.93 5.86 -9.35
CA ASN A 10 5.83 6.72 -8.93
C ASN A 10 5.87 7.04 -7.42
N MET A 11 6.30 6.09 -6.58
CA MET A 11 6.43 6.31 -5.13
C MET A 11 7.66 7.14 -4.78
N LEU A 12 8.75 7.02 -5.53
CA LEU A 12 9.91 7.90 -5.40
C LEU A 12 9.56 9.34 -5.79
N ALA A 13 8.82 9.53 -6.89
CA ALA A 13 8.36 10.85 -7.31
C ALA A 13 7.32 11.45 -6.32
N LEU A 14 6.43 10.63 -5.75
CA LEU A 14 5.53 11.04 -4.67
C LEU A 14 6.31 11.49 -3.43
N ARG A 15 7.33 10.72 -3.03
CA ARG A 15 8.21 11.10 -1.91
C ARG A 15 8.91 12.44 -2.14
N ASP A 16 9.39 12.70 -3.37
CA ASP A 16 9.97 14.00 -3.74
C ASP A 16 8.95 15.12 -3.57
N ALA A 17 7.73 14.94 -4.06
CA ALA A 17 6.65 15.92 -3.91
C ALA A 17 6.34 16.21 -2.43
N LEU A 18 6.27 15.17 -1.59
CA LEU A 18 6.06 15.30 -0.14
C LEU A 18 7.23 16.01 0.55
N THR A 19 8.47 15.65 0.21
CA THR A 19 9.69 16.25 0.79
C THR A 19 9.81 17.74 0.42
N ARG A 20 9.31 18.12 -0.74
CA ARG A 20 9.26 19.52 -1.22
C ARG A 20 8.03 20.27 -0.70
N HIS A 21 7.20 19.64 0.15
CA HIS A 21 5.96 20.22 0.68
C HIS A 21 4.97 20.70 -0.40
N LEU A 22 4.95 20.06 -1.59
CA LEU A 22 4.04 20.46 -2.68
C LEU A 22 2.57 20.21 -2.36
N LEU A 23 2.26 19.39 -1.35
CA LEU A 23 0.89 19.11 -0.93
C LEU A 23 0.48 19.87 0.34
N GLY A 24 1.40 20.63 0.95
CA GLY A 24 1.15 21.26 2.25
C GLY A 24 1.05 20.23 3.39
N ASP A 25 0.24 20.51 4.40
CA ASP A 25 -0.03 19.58 5.52
C ASP A 25 -0.95 18.45 5.05
N ILE A 26 -0.59 17.22 5.33
CA ILE A 26 -1.34 16.04 4.88
C ILE A 26 -2.65 15.89 5.67
N LEU A 27 -3.74 15.64 4.95
CA LEU A 27 -5.09 15.47 5.47
C LEU A 27 -5.68 14.09 5.20
N ASP A 28 -5.35 13.50 4.04
CA ASP A 28 -5.94 12.25 3.58
C ASP A 28 -4.92 11.34 2.92
N ILE A 29 -4.94 10.05 3.29
CA ILE A 29 -4.13 8.99 2.71
C ILE A 29 -5.07 7.82 2.41
N GLU A 30 -5.27 7.50 1.15
CA GLU A 30 -6.15 6.41 0.73
C GLU A 30 -5.42 5.44 -0.20
N VAL A 31 -5.38 4.17 0.18
CA VAL A 31 -5.00 3.07 -0.73
C VAL A 31 -6.24 2.30 -1.13
N ARG A 32 -6.45 2.16 -2.40
CA ARG A 32 -7.56 1.41 -2.95
C ARG A 32 -7.09 0.38 -3.96
N ILE A 33 -7.27 -0.89 -3.60
CA ILE A 33 -6.98 -2.04 -4.44
C ILE A 33 -8.27 -2.83 -4.65
N ASN A 34 -8.71 -2.94 -5.88
CA ASN A 34 -9.86 -3.75 -6.26
C ASN A 34 -9.55 -4.45 -7.56
N LEU A 35 -9.05 -5.68 -7.50
CA LEU A 35 -8.58 -6.41 -8.66
C LEU A 35 -8.67 -7.93 -8.46
N TYR A 36 -8.47 -8.66 -9.53
CA TYR A 36 -8.33 -10.11 -9.48
C TYR A 36 -6.86 -10.49 -9.27
N THR A 37 -6.60 -11.20 -8.20
CA THR A 37 -5.30 -11.87 -7.98
C THR A 37 -5.48 -13.36 -8.24
N PRO A 38 -4.69 -13.96 -9.14
CA PRO A 38 -4.79 -15.38 -9.48
C PRO A 38 -4.12 -16.24 -8.39
N TRP A 39 -4.76 -16.32 -7.21
CA TRP A 39 -4.27 -17.05 -6.04
C TRP A 39 -3.89 -18.50 -6.36
N GLU A 40 -4.56 -19.10 -7.33
CA GLU A 40 -4.35 -20.47 -7.78
C GLU A 40 -2.96 -20.75 -8.35
N TYR A 41 -2.23 -19.74 -8.75
CA TYR A 41 -0.84 -19.90 -9.23
C TYR A 41 0.14 -20.22 -8.11
N TRP A 42 -0.25 -19.98 -6.87
CA TRP A 42 0.61 -20.21 -5.70
C TRP A 42 0.03 -21.29 -4.79
N ALA A 43 0.32 -22.54 -5.11
CA ALA A 43 -0.21 -23.68 -4.34
C ALA A 43 0.17 -23.64 -2.84
N PHE A 44 1.31 -23.03 -2.50
CA PHE A 44 1.83 -22.96 -1.14
C PHE A 44 1.02 -22.05 -0.20
N ILE A 45 0.17 -21.17 -0.73
CA ILE A 45 -0.67 -20.28 0.10
C ILE A 45 -2.05 -20.89 0.43
N LYS A 46 -2.38 -22.07 -0.12
CA LYS A 46 -3.61 -22.78 0.26
C LYS A 46 -3.52 -23.25 1.70
N GLY A 47 -4.58 -23.02 2.46
CA GLY A 47 -4.67 -23.42 3.85
C GLY A 47 -3.87 -22.59 4.85
N VAL A 48 -3.10 -21.56 4.38
CA VAL A 48 -2.44 -20.66 5.33
C VAL A 48 -3.48 -19.83 6.09
N PRO A 49 -3.30 -19.63 7.42
CA PRO A 49 -4.31 -18.98 8.26
C PRO A 49 -4.38 -17.44 8.05
N ARG A 50 -3.36 -16.84 7.46
CA ARG A 50 -3.18 -15.39 7.25
C ARG A 50 -2.71 -15.15 5.84
N LEU A 51 -3.42 -14.35 5.04
CA LEU A 51 -3.11 -14.24 3.62
C LEU A 51 -2.99 -12.80 3.14
N GLU A 52 -4.09 -12.06 2.99
CA GLU A 52 -4.09 -10.78 2.27
C GLU A 52 -3.20 -9.74 2.95
N ILE A 53 -3.35 -9.55 4.26
CA ILE A 53 -2.59 -8.54 5.01
C ILE A 53 -1.09 -8.86 4.96
N LEU A 54 -0.72 -10.14 5.14
CA LEU A 54 0.68 -10.58 5.19
C LEU A 54 1.34 -10.60 3.81
N MET A 55 0.57 -10.81 2.73
CA MET A 55 1.11 -10.97 1.38
C MET A 55 1.03 -9.70 0.52
N HIS A 56 0.01 -8.84 0.75
CA HIS A 56 -0.22 -7.67 -0.08
C HIS A 56 -0.31 -6.38 0.72
N SER A 57 -1.21 -6.27 1.71
CA SER A 57 -1.35 -5.04 2.50
C SER A 57 -0.05 -4.64 3.19
N ILE A 58 0.80 -5.59 3.55
CA ILE A 58 2.12 -5.33 4.17
C ILE A 58 2.97 -4.35 3.36
N HIS A 59 2.94 -4.42 2.02
CA HIS A 59 3.72 -3.53 1.17
C HIS A 59 3.22 -2.08 1.23
N TYR A 60 1.90 -1.89 1.32
CA TYR A 60 1.29 -0.57 1.47
C TYR A 60 1.43 -0.02 2.89
N LEU A 61 1.29 -0.87 3.91
CA LEU A 61 1.55 -0.50 5.30
C LEU A 61 3.00 -0.03 5.49
N ASP A 62 3.94 -0.75 4.90
CA ASP A 62 5.34 -0.40 4.88
C ASP A 62 5.60 0.95 4.17
N LEU A 63 5.02 1.12 2.98
CA LEU A 63 5.12 2.35 2.21
C LEU A 63 4.58 3.55 2.99
N ILE A 64 3.34 3.45 3.53
CA ILE A 64 2.70 4.52 4.29
C ILE A 64 3.56 4.91 5.51
N ARG A 65 4.05 3.92 6.28
CA ARG A 65 4.99 4.17 7.39
C ARG A 65 6.25 4.91 6.91
N SER A 66 6.79 4.52 5.75
CA SER A 66 8.01 5.14 5.20
C SER A 66 7.82 6.57 4.72
N LEU A 67 6.59 6.97 4.36
CA LEU A 67 6.25 8.30 3.86
C LEU A 67 5.73 9.23 4.97
N PHE A 68 4.95 8.69 5.91
CA PHE A 68 4.17 9.49 6.88
C PHE A 68 4.50 9.18 8.34
N GLY A 69 5.46 8.26 8.60
CA GLY A 69 5.84 7.86 9.96
C GLY A 69 4.92 6.78 10.56
N GLU A 70 5.08 6.56 11.86
CA GLU A 70 4.38 5.47 12.58
C GLU A 70 2.95 5.90 12.95
N PRO A 71 1.92 5.09 12.61
CA PRO A 71 0.58 5.31 13.14
C PRO A 71 0.53 5.01 14.64
N ARG A 72 -0.37 5.68 15.37
CA ARG A 72 -0.60 5.46 16.81
C ARG A 72 -1.35 4.16 17.09
N GLY A 73 -2.13 3.69 16.11
CA GLY A 73 -2.95 2.50 16.23
C GLY A 73 -3.56 2.09 14.89
N VAL A 74 -4.34 1.00 14.90
CA VAL A 74 -4.99 0.47 13.72
C VAL A 74 -6.36 -0.12 14.04
N TYR A 75 -7.33 0.11 13.14
CA TYR A 75 -8.60 -0.61 13.08
C TYR A 75 -8.62 -1.43 11.80
N CYS A 76 -8.84 -2.74 11.92
CA CYS A 76 -8.77 -3.63 10.77
C CYS A 76 -9.90 -4.66 10.76
N ARG A 77 -10.37 -5.00 9.56
CA ARG A 77 -11.25 -6.14 9.33
C ARG A 77 -10.86 -6.88 8.07
N GLY A 78 -10.41 -8.13 8.23
CA GLY A 78 -10.25 -9.09 7.14
C GLY A 78 -11.55 -9.83 6.84
N ALA A 79 -11.76 -10.19 5.56
CA ALA A 79 -12.92 -10.93 5.12
C ALA A 79 -12.54 -12.02 4.11
N ARG A 80 -13.13 -13.21 4.28
CA ARG A 80 -12.98 -14.35 3.37
C ARG A 80 -13.97 -14.23 2.21
N HIS A 81 -13.59 -14.75 1.05
CA HIS A 81 -14.49 -14.88 -0.07
C HIS A 81 -15.13 -16.28 -0.06
N PRO A 82 -16.47 -16.43 -0.03
CA PRO A 82 -17.14 -17.74 0.14
C PRO A 82 -16.87 -18.73 -0.99
N LYS A 83 -16.54 -18.24 -2.21
CA LYS A 83 -16.16 -19.07 -3.37
C LYS A 83 -14.66 -19.39 -3.41
N LEU A 84 -13.90 -19.03 -2.40
CA LEU A 84 -12.45 -19.28 -2.25
C LEU A 84 -12.18 -19.92 -0.88
N PRO A 85 -12.76 -21.11 -0.58
CA PRO A 85 -12.74 -21.71 0.77
C PRO A 85 -11.33 -22.11 1.22
N ASP A 86 -10.42 -22.38 0.27
CA ASP A 86 -9.04 -22.79 0.56
C ASP A 86 -8.13 -21.62 0.97
N TYR A 87 -8.64 -20.38 0.91
CA TYR A 87 -7.87 -19.17 1.20
C TYR A 87 -8.44 -18.45 2.41
N ALA A 88 -7.54 -17.86 3.21
CA ALA A 88 -7.91 -17.04 4.36
C ALA A 88 -8.60 -15.73 3.93
N ASP A 89 -8.24 -14.63 4.51
CA ASP A 89 -8.68 -13.30 4.09
C ASP A 89 -8.18 -12.98 2.67
N THR A 90 -9.07 -12.50 1.81
CA THR A 90 -8.74 -12.01 0.45
C THR A 90 -9.17 -10.57 0.25
N ARG A 91 -9.79 -9.99 1.28
CA ARG A 91 -10.28 -8.62 1.32
C ARG A 91 -10.05 -8.06 2.72
N THR A 92 -9.61 -6.80 2.78
CA THR A 92 -9.38 -6.11 4.06
C THR A 92 -9.81 -4.65 3.98
N SER A 93 -10.19 -4.12 5.12
CA SER A 93 -10.32 -2.69 5.36
C SER A 93 -9.46 -2.35 6.56
N ILE A 94 -8.59 -1.37 6.42
CA ILE A 94 -7.63 -0.95 7.44
C ILE A 94 -7.76 0.56 7.59
N ILE A 95 -7.85 1.05 8.82
CA ILE A 95 -7.77 2.46 9.17
C ILE A 95 -6.55 2.62 10.07
N LEU A 96 -5.65 3.53 9.71
CA LEU A 96 -4.47 3.87 10.49
C LEU A 96 -4.74 5.15 11.28
N ASP A 97 -4.47 5.11 12.57
CA ASP A 97 -4.64 6.27 13.45
C ASP A 97 -3.40 7.15 13.43
N TYR A 98 -3.49 8.29 12.78
CA TYR A 98 -2.50 9.37 12.77
C TYR A 98 -2.95 10.60 13.59
N GLY A 99 -3.96 10.44 14.44
CA GLY A 99 -4.55 11.51 15.26
C GLY A 99 -5.75 12.16 14.56
N ASP A 100 -6.04 13.40 14.95
CA ASP A 100 -7.32 14.04 14.66
C ASP A 100 -7.38 14.72 13.28
N THR A 101 -6.23 14.90 12.61
CA THR A 101 -6.14 15.68 11.37
C THR A 101 -5.96 14.83 10.13
N ILE A 102 -5.41 13.63 10.24
CA ILE A 102 -5.12 12.78 9.08
C ILE A 102 -6.09 11.60 9.06
N ARG A 103 -6.85 11.49 8.00
CA ARG A 103 -7.60 10.27 7.68
C ARG A 103 -6.73 9.35 6.84
N ALA A 104 -6.40 8.16 7.34
CA ALA A 104 -5.61 7.19 6.61
C ALA A 104 -6.31 5.84 6.53
N GLY A 105 -6.54 5.32 5.32
CA GLY A 105 -7.25 4.07 5.11
C GLY A 105 -6.79 3.26 3.91
N LEU A 106 -6.91 1.93 4.03
CA LEU A 106 -6.64 0.99 2.95
C LEU A 106 -7.87 0.10 2.76
N THR A 107 -8.31 -0.01 1.51
CA THR A 107 -9.39 -0.93 1.11
C THR A 107 -8.85 -1.87 0.04
N MET A 108 -8.73 -3.15 0.41
CA MET A 108 -8.12 -4.17 -0.41
C MET A 108 -9.14 -5.25 -0.80
N ASN A 109 -9.30 -5.51 -2.08
CA ASN A 109 -10.09 -6.60 -2.61
C ASN A 109 -9.33 -7.31 -3.74
N HIS A 110 -8.67 -8.38 -3.40
CA HIS A 110 -7.93 -9.24 -4.32
C HIS A 110 -8.77 -10.38 -4.92
N ALA A 111 -10.07 -10.35 -4.69
CA ALA A 111 -11.02 -11.34 -5.20
C ALA A 111 -12.05 -10.75 -6.16
N HIS A 112 -11.77 -9.59 -6.76
CA HIS A 112 -12.66 -8.96 -7.77
C HIS A 112 -12.67 -9.77 -9.06
N ARG A 113 -13.86 -10.25 -9.48
CA ARG A 113 -14.02 -11.18 -10.61
C ARG A 113 -14.91 -10.67 -11.73
N PHE A 114 -15.20 -9.37 -11.74
CA PHE A 114 -16.16 -8.78 -12.68
C PHE A 114 -15.48 -7.97 -13.80
N GLY A 115 -14.28 -8.40 -14.20
CA GLY A 115 -13.52 -7.79 -15.27
C GLY A 115 -12.82 -6.49 -14.89
N ALA A 116 -12.24 -5.81 -15.88
CA ALA A 116 -11.37 -4.66 -15.66
C ALA A 116 -12.11 -3.33 -15.38
N ARG A 117 -13.42 -3.25 -15.67
CA ARG A 117 -14.16 -1.97 -15.65
C ARG A 117 -14.06 -1.18 -14.34
N PHE A 118 -14.07 -1.88 -13.21
CA PHE A 118 -13.97 -1.29 -11.87
C PHE A 118 -12.72 -1.73 -11.13
N ALA A 119 -11.74 -2.30 -11.85
CA ALA A 119 -10.44 -2.59 -11.29
C ALA A 119 -9.72 -1.28 -10.99
N VAL A 120 -9.10 -1.22 -9.82
CA VAL A 120 -8.35 -0.06 -9.35
C VAL A 120 -7.14 -0.53 -8.55
N SER A 121 -6.03 0.19 -8.68
CA SER A 121 -4.80 -0.03 -7.91
C SER A 121 -4.11 1.33 -7.76
N GLU A 122 -4.43 2.03 -6.67
CA GLU A 122 -3.99 3.42 -6.49
C GLU A 122 -3.71 3.77 -5.03
N LEU A 123 -2.80 4.73 -4.86
CA LEU A 123 -2.57 5.49 -3.64
C LEU A 123 -2.90 6.96 -3.93
N LYS A 124 -3.85 7.52 -3.18
CA LYS A 124 -4.17 8.94 -3.18
C LYS A 124 -3.64 9.58 -1.90
N VAL A 125 -3.06 10.76 -2.03
CA VAL A 125 -2.66 11.62 -0.92
C VAL A 125 -3.25 13.01 -1.17
N GLU A 126 -3.84 13.60 -0.15
CA GLU A 126 -4.39 14.95 -0.21
C GLU A 126 -3.89 15.76 0.99
N GLY A 127 -3.48 16.97 0.73
CA GLY A 127 -3.03 17.92 1.73
C GLY A 127 -3.72 19.27 1.59
N THR A 128 -3.25 20.27 2.36
CA THR A 128 -3.85 21.61 2.39
C THR A 128 -3.61 22.43 1.13
N GLU A 129 -2.60 22.11 0.33
CA GLU A 129 -2.17 22.91 -0.83
C GLU A 129 -2.20 22.10 -2.14
N GLY A 130 -2.38 20.78 -2.07
CA GLY A 130 -2.38 19.94 -3.25
C GLY A 130 -2.77 18.50 -2.97
N ALA A 131 -2.78 17.71 -4.05
CA ALA A 131 -3.08 16.29 -3.98
C ALA A 131 -2.20 15.50 -4.97
N ALA A 132 -2.05 14.21 -4.72
CA ALA A 132 -1.36 13.30 -5.62
C ALA A 132 -2.12 11.97 -5.75
N ILE A 133 -2.12 11.40 -6.95
CA ILE A 133 -2.65 10.06 -7.21
C ILE A 133 -1.59 9.25 -7.94
N ALA A 134 -1.12 8.18 -7.29
CA ALA A 134 -0.20 7.21 -7.85
C ALA A 134 -0.95 5.93 -8.21
N LYS A 135 -0.95 5.55 -9.50
CA LYS A 135 -1.55 4.31 -10.01
C LYS A 135 -0.46 3.25 -10.18
N MET A 136 -0.67 2.06 -9.66
CA MET A 136 0.18 0.89 -9.86
C MET A 136 -0.42 0.04 -11.00
N GLY A 137 -0.04 0.38 -12.23
CA GLY A 137 -0.66 -0.13 -13.44
C GLY A 137 -0.41 -1.62 -13.69
N VAL A 138 0.72 -2.17 -13.25
CA VAL A 138 1.05 -3.58 -13.44
C VAL A 138 -0.01 -4.54 -12.85
N ASN A 139 -0.71 -4.10 -11.82
CA ASN A 139 -1.79 -4.87 -11.19
C ASN A 139 -3.08 -4.90 -12.03
N LEU A 140 -3.18 -4.03 -13.01
CA LEU A 140 -4.38 -3.87 -13.82
C LEU A 140 -4.20 -4.60 -15.16
N ASN A 141 -5.30 -5.18 -15.66
CA ASN A 141 -5.29 -5.91 -16.93
C ASN A 141 -4.20 -7.00 -17.03
N TYR A 142 -3.97 -7.71 -15.90
CA TYR A 142 -2.99 -8.79 -15.84
C TYR A 142 -3.29 -9.90 -16.85
N PRO A 143 -2.30 -10.54 -17.55
CA PRO A 143 -0.85 -10.37 -17.34
C PRO A 143 -0.20 -9.22 -18.13
N LYS A 144 -0.95 -8.52 -18.99
CA LYS A 144 -0.40 -7.44 -19.83
C LYS A 144 0.11 -6.25 -18.99
N GLY A 145 -0.63 -5.90 -17.94
CA GLY A 145 -0.41 -4.70 -17.16
C GLY A 145 -0.82 -3.40 -17.89
N GLU A 146 -0.84 -2.33 -17.14
CA GLU A 146 -0.97 -0.96 -17.64
C GLU A 146 0.23 -0.14 -17.16
N PRO A 147 0.53 1.01 -17.75
CA PRO A 147 1.58 1.90 -17.23
C PRO A 147 1.28 2.38 -15.82
N ASP A 148 2.31 2.50 -14.99
CA ASP A 148 2.24 3.23 -13.74
C ASP A 148 2.14 4.73 -14.03
N THR A 149 1.38 5.46 -13.22
CA THR A 149 1.27 6.90 -13.33
C THR A 149 1.43 7.58 -11.98
N LEU A 150 1.82 8.85 -12.01
CA LEU A 150 1.68 9.78 -10.90
C LEU A 150 1.13 11.08 -11.46
N GLU A 151 0.04 11.54 -10.88
CA GLU A 151 -0.51 12.88 -11.15
C GLU A 151 -0.46 13.66 -9.84
N VAL A 152 -0.04 14.92 -9.92
CA VAL A 152 0.05 15.84 -8.79
C VAL A 152 -0.74 17.09 -9.14
N ALA A 153 -1.58 17.54 -8.22
CA ALA A 153 -2.27 18.81 -8.31
C ALA A 153 -1.74 19.78 -7.24
N HIS A 154 -1.67 21.04 -7.60
CA HIS A 154 -1.47 22.16 -6.69
C HIS A 154 -2.58 23.18 -6.94
N GLU A 155 -3.01 23.92 -5.91
CA GLU A 155 -4.12 24.86 -6.00
C GLU A 155 -4.03 25.79 -7.23
N ASP A 156 -2.83 26.30 -7.54
CA ASP A 156 -2.62 27.28 -8.61
C ASP A 156 -2.47 26.67 -10.01
N SER A 157 -2.10 25.38 -10.12
CA SER A 157 -1.68 24.77 -11.40
C SER A 157 -2.56 23.62 -11.89
N GLY A 158 -3.49 23.13 -11.04
CA GLY A 158 -4.31 21.95 -11.34
C GLY A 158 -3.51 20.66 -11.48
N TRP A 159 -4.11 19.62 -12.04
CA TRP A 159 -3.50 18.30 -12.21
C TRP A 159 -2.44 18.27 -13.31
N GLN A 160 -1.28 17.72 -12.96
CA GLN A 160 -0.17 17.54 -13.88
C GLN A 160 0.36 16.11 -13.79
N SER A 161 0.54 15.46 -14.93
CA SER A 161 1.17 14.13 -14.99
C SER A 161 2.67 14.24 -14.85
N ILE A 162 3.25 13.44 -13.96
CA ILE A 162 4.69 13.36 -13.74
C ILE A 162 5.29 12.29 -14.66
N ALA A 163 6.31 12.65 -15.41
CA ALA A 163 7.02 11.71 -16.27
C ALA A 163 7.80 10.70 -15.42
N LEU A 164 7.46 9.43 -15.54
CA LEU A 164 8.12 8.33 -14.84
C LEU A 164 9.09 7.60 -15.80
N ARG A 165 10.18 7.07 -15.23
CA ARG A 165 11.11 6.16 -15.92
C ARG A 165 11.00 4.78 -15.29
N GLY A 166 10.56 3.80 -16.08
CA GLY A 166 10.29 2.44 -15.59
C GLY A 166 8.93 2.30 -14.92
N SER A 167 8.73 1.17 -14.28
CA SER A 167 7.48 0.78 -13.63
C SER A 167 7.75 0.16 -12.25
N TRP A 168 6.72 -0.01 -11.46
CA TRP A 168 6.85 -0.71 -10.18
C TRP A 168 7.41 -2.13 -10.37
N PHE A 169 6.83 -2.90 -11.29
CA PHE A 169 7.27 -4.28 -11.47
C PHE A 169 8.48 -4.32 -12.39
N LEU A 170 9.57 -4.77 -11.88
CA LEU A 170 10.95 -4.92 -12.23
C LEU A 170 11.83 -3.81 -11.64
N GLU A 171 11.68 -2.55 -12.04
CA GLU A 171 12.63 -1.48 -11.64
C GLU A 171 12.62 -1.24 -10.12
N ALA A 172 11.46 -1.38 -9.46
CA ALA A 172 11.40 -1.22 -8.01
C ALA A 172 12.21 -2.28 -7.24
N PHE A 173 12.47 -3.45 -7.83
CA PHE A 173 13.28 -4.49 -7.18
C PHE A 173 14.79 -4.20 -7.25
N GLU A 174 15.22 -3.38 -8.20
CA GLU A 174 16.62 -2.96 -8.30
C GLU A 174 17.01 -2.11 -7.09
N GLY A 175 16.13 -1.22 -6.62
CA GLY A 175 16.40 -0.28 -5.55
C GLY A 175 16.89 -0.91 -4.25
N PRO A 176 16.15 -1.85 -3.61
CA PRO A 176 16.62 -2.48 -2.38
C PRO A 176 17.90 -3.28 -2.56
N MET A 177 18.07 -3.93 -3.70
CA MET A 177 19.28 -4.73 -3.98
C MET A 177 20.50 -3.82 -4.19
N ALA A 178 20.34 -2.75 -4.97
CA ALA A 178 21.41 -1.77 -5.20
C ALA A 178 21.79 -1.06 -3.89
N ASN A 179 20.82 -0.64 -3.06
CA ASN A 179 21.10 -0.02 -1.77
C ASN A 179 21.88 -0.98 -0.85
N LEU A 180 21.53 -2.28 -0.81
CA LEU A 180 22.28 -3.26 -0.03
C LEU A 180 23.73 -3.40 -0.52
N GLN A 181 23.93 -3.49 -1.85
CA GLN A 181 25.25 -3.62 -2.45
C GLN A 181 26.12 -2.38 -2.18
N ARG A 182 25.58 -1.18 -2.38
CA ARG A 182 26.30 0.09 -2.11
C ARG A 182 26.59 0.27 -0.62
N PHE A 183 25.67 -0.13 0.26
CA PHE A 183 25.91 -0.09 1.71
C PHE A 183 27.09 -0.99 2.12
N ILE A 184 27.16 -2.23 1.55
CA ILE A 184 28.29 -3.13 1.81
C ILE A 184 29.59 -2.58 1.23
N ALA A 185 29.54 -1.89 0.09
CA ALA A 185 30.70 -1.22 -0.52
C ALA A 185 31.11 0.07 0.20
N GLY A 186 30.35 0.56 1.19
CA GLY A 186 30.60 1.81 1.88
C GLY A 186 30.24 3.07 1.08
N GLU A 187 29.44 2.92 0.03
CA GLU A 187 28.96 4.01 -0.83
C GLU A 187 27.68 4.65 -0.29
N ASP A 188 26.80 3.87 0.33
CA ASP A 188 25.62 4.34 1.03
C ASP A 188 25.87 4.32 2.55
N GLU A 189 25.49 5.38 3.27
CA GLU A 189 25.66 5.49 4.72
C GLU A 189 24.67 4.62 5.50
N ALA A 190 23.54 4.27 4.92
CA ALA A 190 22.47 3.52 5.58
C ALA A 190 21.67 2.64 4.63
N LEU A 191 21.08 1.57 5.21
CA LEU A 191 20.04 0.79 4.54
C LEU A 191 18.70 1.54 4.63
N ILE A 192 18.02 1.70 3.50
CA ILE A 192 16.69 2.36 3.43
C ILE A 192 15.61 1.50 4.09
N SER A 193 15.77 0.17 4.05
CA SER A 193 14.84 -0.78 4.68
C SER A 193 15.62 -1.83 5.49
N PRO A 194 16.21 -1.45 6.64
CA PRO A 194 16.91 -2.38 7.53
C PRO A 194 15.94 -3.34 8.20
N ILE A 195 16.47 -4.36 8.87
CA ILE A 195 15.64 -5.38 9.53
C ILE A 195 14.82 -4.79 10.69
N GLU A 196 15.37 -3.83 11.41
CA GLU A 196 14.71 -3.15 12.52
C GLU A 196 13.46 -2.40 12.05
N ASP A 197 13.53 -1.75 10.89
CA ASP A 197 12.38 -1.08 10.29
C ASP A 197 11.34 -2.10 9.77
N ALA A 198 11.80 -3.18 9.18
CA ALA A 198 10.93 -4.28 8.76
C ALA A 198 10.18 -4.93 9.94
N CYS A 199 10.83 -5.04 11.12
CA CYS A 199 10.16 -5.51 12.34
C CYS A 199 9.00 -4.59 12.76
N ARG A 200 9.10 -3.27 12.56
CA ARG A 200 7.99 -2.34 12.83
C ARG A 200 6.84 -2.55 11.86
N THR A 201 7.13 -2.79 10.57
CA THR A 201 6.08 -3.17 9.60
C THR A 201 5.39 -4.46 10.02
N MET A 202 6.14 -5.47 10.46
CA MET A 202 5.56 -6.72 10.96
C MET A 202 4.72 -6.52 12.23
N ALA A 203 5.14 -5.65 13.15
CA ALA A 203 4.35 -5.31 14.33
C ALA A 203 3.00 -4.67 13.95
N LEU A 204 2.98 -3.81 12.94
CA LEU A 204 1.74 -3.23 12.41
C LEU A 204 0.85 -4.30 11.75
N VAL A 205 1.42 -5.25 11.01
CA VAL A 205 0.70 -6.40 10.45
C VAL A 205 0.06 -7.25 11.55
N GLU A 206 0.79 -7.55 12.63
CA GLU A 206 0.25 -8.28 13.78
C GLU A 206 -0.90 -7.51 14.44
N ALA A 207 -0.75 -6.20 14.64
CA ALA A 207 -1.80 -5.34 15.17
C ALA A 207 -3.07 -5.34 14.28
N CYS A 208 -2.93 -5.40 12.94
CA CYS A 208 -4.05 -5.56 12.03
C CYS A 208 -4.80 -6.89 12.27
N TYR A 209 -4.10 -8.00 12.43
CA TYR A 209 -4.73 -9.29 12.70
C TYR A 209 -5.39 -9.32 14.09
N GLU A 210 -4.76 -8.75 15.11
CA GLU A 210 -5.36 -8.62 16.44
C GLU A 210 -6.64 -7.77 16.40
N SER A 211 -6.61 -6.61 15.73
CA SER A 211 -7.77 -5.76 15.55
C SER A 211 -8.91 -6.47 14.83
N SER A 212 -8.58 -7.19 13.75
CA SER A 212 -9.56 -7.97 12.98
C SER A 212 -10.20 -9.09 13.82
N ALA A 213 -9.44 -9.72 14.72
CA ALA A 213 -9.93 -10.78 15.59
C ALA A 213 -10.87 -10.26 16.70
N ARG A 214 -10.63 -9.04 17.21
CA ARG A 214 -11.48 -8.41 18.26
C ARG A 214 -12.86 -8.03 17.72
N GLY A 215 -12.98 -7.77 16.41
CA GLY A 215 -14.22 -7.29 15.78
C GLY A 215 -14.50 -5.82 16.07
N GLY A 216 -15.65 -5.35 15.56
CA GLY A 216 -16.11 -3.97 15.78
C GLY A 216 -16.93 -3.80 17.07
N THR A 217 -17.25 -2.55 17.39
CA THR A 217 -18.17 -2.22 18.49
C THR A 217 -19.56 -2.81 18.21
N PRO A 218 -20.14 -3.59 19.12
CA PRO A 218 -21.49 -4.13 18.96
C PRO A 218 -22.52 -3.01 18.82
N ILE A 219 -23.46 -3.19 17.90
CA ILE A 219 -24.62 -2.31 17.76
C ILE A 219 -25.66 -2.74 18.79
N ALA A 220 -26.11 -1.81 19.65
CA ALA A 220 -27.20 -2.08 20.56
C ALA A 220 -28.47 -2.46 19.79
N ARG A 221 -29.13 -3.53 20.21
CA ARG A 221 -30.46 -3.86 19.66
C ARG A 221 -31.47 -2.86 20.24
N ILE A 222 -32.27 -2.29 19.35
CA ILE A 222 -33.44 -1.50 19.71
C ILE A 222 -34.62 -2.46 19.49
N ASP A 223 -35.20 -2.90 20.60
CA ASP A 223 -36.43 -3.72 20.60
C ASP A 223 -37.65 -2.86 20.36
#